data_8d45b5585f04d4a42fcdd8ff0bca4c73
#
_entry.id   8d45b5585f04d4a42fcdd8ff0bca4c73
#
_cell.length_a   1.000
_cell.length_b   1.000
_cell.length_c   1.000
_cell.angle_alpha   90.00
_cell.angle_beta   90.00
_cell.angle_gamma   90.00
#
_symmetry.space_group_name_H-M   'P 1'
#
loop_
_entity.id
_entity.type
_entity.pdbx_description
1 polymer ?
#
loop_
_entity_poly.entity_id
_entity_poly.type
_entity_poly.pdbx_seq_one_letter_code
_entity_poly.pdbx_strand_id
1 'polypeptide(L)'
;MQILPDSVNDLIEEFSKLPSIGPKSAERLVFYLLASGDPENFGQTMIDLKKGLRKCATCKNYSTEEICSICSSTSRNAELIAVVSQPIDIVALERTGLFRGQYHILHGVICPIDGVGPDDLEIQSLLDSVRVAEPDE
;
A
#
# COMPACT_ATOMS: atom_id res chain seq x y z
N MET A 1 36.70 -12.88 9.82
CA MET A 1 37.16 -11.72 9.06
C MET A 1 35.96 -11.08 8.39
N GLN A 2 35.64 -9.86 8.76
CA GLN A 2 34.50 -9.14 8.17
C GLN A 2 34.93 -8.61 6.81
N ILE A 3 34.25 -9.04 5.76
CA ILE A 3 34.63 -8.72 4.37
C ILE A 3 34.04 -7.38 3.94
N LEU A 4 32.84 -7.05 4.44
CA LEU A 4 32.13 -5.81 4.10
C LEU A 4 31.99 -4.91 5.34
N PRO A 5 31.98 -3.59 5.18
CA PRO A 5 31.66 -2.64 6.23
C PRO A 5 30.26 -2.89 6.83
N ASP A 6 30.08 -2.56 8.12
CA ASP A 6 28.80 -2.76 8.82
C ASP A 6 27.64 -2.08 8.10
N SER A 7 27.83 -0.83 7.65
CA SER A 7 26.79 -0.08 6.93
C SER A 7 26.31 -0.75 5.64
N VAL A 8 27.20 -1.50 4.97
CA VAL A 8 26.81 -2.27 3.76
C VAL A 8 26.01 -3.50 4.16
N ASN A 9 26.47 -4.23 5.19
CA ASN A 9 25.76 -5.40 5.70
C ASN A 9 24.37 -5.03 6.25
N ASP A 10 24.27 -3.95 7.01
CA ASP A 10 23.02 -3.46 7.59
C ASP A 10 21.99 -3.17 6.48
N LEU A 11 22.42 -2.51 5.41
CA LEU A 11 21.53 -2.20 4.28
C LEU A 11 21.12 -3.46 3.49
N ILE A 12 22.02 -4.43 3.33
CA ILE A 12 21.70 -5.74 2.73
C ILE A 12 20.65 -6.45 3.59
N GLU A 13 20.78 -6.41 4.91
CA GLU A 13 19.82 -7.02 5.82
C GLU A 13 18.44 -6.34 5.71
N GLU A 14 18.40 -5.01 5.69
CA GLU A 14 17.13 -4.27 5.53
C GLU A 14 16.43 -4.59 4.20
N PHE A 15 17.16 -4.65 3.08
CA PHE A 15 16.57 -5.08 1.82
C PHE A 15 16.10 -6.53 1.84
N SER A 16 16.80 -7.42 2.55
CA SER A 16 16.42 -8.82 2.67
C SER A 16 15.12 -9.06 3.47
N LYS A 17 14.67 -8.08 4.27
CA LYS A 17 13.38 -8.11 4.98
C LYS A 17 12.19 -7.82 4.06
N LEU A 18 12.45 -7.28 2.86
CA LEU A 18 11.38 -6.97 1.91
C LEU A 18 10.84 -8.24 1.25
N PRO A 19 9.52 -8.33 1.02
CA PRO A 19 8.91 -9.49 0.37
C PRO A 19 9.57 -9.77 -0.99
N SER A 20 9.84 -11.03 -1.26
CA SER A 20 10.45 -11.51 -2.51
C SER A 20 11.89 -11.04 -2.78
N ILE A 21 12.54 -10.38 -1.84
CA ILE A 21 13.95 -10.02 -1.94
C ILE A 21 14.77 -10.97 -1.07
N GLY A 22 15.51 -11.87 -1.71
CA GLY A 22 16.47 -12.74 -1.04
C GLY A 22 17.83 -12.06 -0.83
N PRO A 23 18.73 -12.65 -0.02
CA PRO A 23 20.05 -12.09 0.28
C PRO A 23 20.87 -11.71 -0.95
N LYS A 24 20.90 -12.57 -1.97
CA LYS A 24 21.63 -12.28 -3.21
C LYS A 24 21.08 -11.10 -4.00
N SER A 25 19.75 -10.94 -4.00
CA SER A 25 19.12 -9.77 -4.63
C SER A 25 19.40 -8.50 -3.84
N ALA A 26 19.34 -8.59 -2.52
CA ALA A 26 19.68 -7.48 -1.62
C ALA A 26 21.12 -7.01 -1.82
N GLU A 27 22.09 -7.93 -1.86
CA GLU A 27 23.50 -7.61 -2.17
C GLU A 27 23.60 -6.83 -3.49
N ARG A 28 22.98 -7.33 -4.55
CA ARG A 28 23.02 -6.67 -5.88
C ARG A 28 22.43 -5.26 -5.85
N LEU A 29 21.35 -5.04 -5.12
CA LEU A 29 20.73 -3.72 -4.98
C LEU A 29 21.66 -2.75 -4.26
N VAL A 30 22.28 -3.18 -3.15
CA VAL A 30 23.20 -2.34 -2.38
C VAL A 30 24.44 -1.99 -3.21
N PHE A 31 25.05 -2.97 -3.88
CA PHE A 31 26.22 -2.70 -4.75
C PHE A 31 25.87 -1.82 -5.94
N TYR A 32 24.66 -1.93 -6.49
CA TYR A 32 24.20 -1.01 -7.52
C TYR A 32 24.11 0.43 -6.99
N LEU A 33 23.54 0.64 -5.80
CA LEU A 33 23.47 1.96 -5.17
C LEU A 33 24.84 2.56 -4.92
N LEU A 34 25.81 1.73 -4.51
CA LEU A 34 27.20 2.17 -4.28
C LEU A 34 27.94 2.53 -5.56
N ALA A 35 27.69 1.79 -6.65
CA ALA A 35 28.46 1.93 -7.89
C ALA A 35 27.93 3.00 -8.84
N SER A 36 26.61 3.10 -8.99
CA SER A 36 25.97 3.92 -10.02
C SER A 36 24.65 4.57 -9.57
N GLY A 37 24.18 4.27 -8.35
CA GLY A 37 22.97 4.84 -7.78
C GLY A 37 23.22 6.20 -7.15
N ASP A 38 22.12 6.78 -6.69
CA ASP A 38 22.09 7.96 -5.85
C ASP A 38 21.51 7.57 -4.49
N PRO A 39 22.32 7.04 -3.57
CA PRO A 39 21.86 6.54 -2.28
C PRO A 39 21.28 7.66 -1.39
N GLU A 40 21.72 8.89 -1.54
CA GLU A 40 21.21 10.02 -0.75
C GLU A 40 19.77 10.34 -1.15
N ASN A 41 19.51 10.52 -2.44
CA ASN A 41 18.16 10.78 -2.95
C ASN A 41 17.24 9.60 -2.72
N PHE A 42 17.72 8.37 -2.86
CA PHE A 42 16.96 7.15 -2.58
C PHE A 42 16.55 7.08 -1.10
N GLY A 43 17.51 7.32 -0.20
CA GLY A 43 17.27 7.35 1.24
C GLY A 43 16.28 8.45 1.63
N GLN A 44 16.43 9.65 1.07
CA GLN A 44 15.52 10.76 1.31
C GLN A 44 14.10 10.44 0.82
N THR A 45 13.96 9.86 -0.36
CA THR A 45 12.66 9.44 -0.90
C THR A 45 11.98 8.40 0.00
N MET A 46 12.74 7.45 0.55
CA MET A 46 12.21 6.48 1.51
C MET A 46 11.74 7.14 2.81
N ILE A 47 12.50 8.10 3.33
CA ILE A 47 12.13 8.87 4.53
C ILE A 47 10.84 9.66 4.27
N ASP A 48 10.71 10.23 3.09
CA ASP A 48 9.58 11.08 2.72
C ASP A 48 8.32 10.30 2.34
N LEU A 49 8.43 8.98 2.10
CA LEU A 49 7.33 8.13 1.64
C LEU A 49 6.03 8.29 2.46
N LYS A 50 6.16 8.41 3.77
CA LYS A 50 4.99 8.55 4.66
C LYS A 50 4.61 10.00 4.98
N LYS A 51 5.40 10.98 4.52
CA LYS A 51 5.11 12.40 4.79
C LYS A 51 3.86 12.83 4.04
N GLY A 52 2.90 13.38 4.76
CA GLY A 52 1.64 13.85 4.19
C GLY A 52 0.70 12.73 3.70
N LEU A 53 1.11 11.46 3.81
CA LEU A 53 0.27 10.34 3.42
C LEU A 53 -0.73 10.01 4.54
N ARG A 54 -1.99 9.87 4.16
CA ARG A 54 -3.09 9.47 5.04
C ARG A 54 -3.97 8.44 4.35
N LYS A 55 -4.86 7.83 5.11
CA LYS A 55 -5.95 7.03 4.54
C LYS A 55 -7.10 7.94 4.15
N CYS A 56 -7.67 7.74 2.96
CA CYS A 56 -8.90 8.40 2.54
C CYS A 56 -10.02 8.15 3.54
N ALA A 57 -10.75 9.18 3.92
CA ALA A 57 -11.83 9.07 4.91
C ALA A 57 -12.91 8.07 4.47
N THR A 58 -13.18 7.97 3.16
CA THR A 58 -14.21 7.11 2.59
C THR A 58 -13.70 5.70 2.30
N CYS A 59 -12.75 5.53 1.37
CA CYS A 59 -12.37 4.21 0.85
C CYS A 59 -11.15 3.58 1.52
N LYS A 60 -10.49 4.29 2.42
CA LYS A 60 -9.26 3.87 3.12
C LYS A 60 -8.03 3.68 2.22
N ASN A 61 -8.08 4.11 0.95
CA ASN A 61 -6.89 4.16 0.10
C ASN A 61 -5.88 5.21 0.60
N TYR A 62 -4.62 5.04 0.25
CA TYR A 62 -3.62 6.07 0.52
C TYR A 62 -3.88 7.32 -0.32
N SER A 63 -3.81 8.48 0.32
CA SER A 63 -4.07 9.79 -0.28
C SER A 63 -3.26 10.87 0.42
N THR A 64 -3.00 11.96 -0.25
CA THR A 64 -2.49 13.20 0.36
C THR A 64 -3.64 14.10 0.85
N GLU A 65 -4.82 13.90 0.28
CA GLU A 65 -6.04 14.63 0.64
C GLU A 65 -6.91 13.80 1.60
N GLU A 66 -7.85 14.46 2.26
CA GLU A 66 -8.81 13.79 3.15
C GLU A 66 -9.69 12.80 2.38
N ILE A 67 -10.12 13.18 1.18
CA ILE A 67 -10.86 12.32 0.25
C ILE A 67 -10.03 12.17 -1.02
N CYS A 68 -9.73 10.93 -1.41
CA CYS A 68 -8.90 10.65 -2.58
C CYS A 68 -9.61 11.02 -3.90
N SER A 69 -8.83 11.12 -4.97
CA SER A 69 -9.32 11.49 -6.30
C SER A 69 -10.40 10.54 -6.86
N ILE A 70 -10.40 9.29 -6.44
CA ILE A 70 -11.43 8.31 -6.82
C ILE A 70 -12.75 8.65 -6.14
N CYS A 71 -12.73 8.85 -4.82
CA CYS A 71 -13.94 9.14 -4.04
C CYS A 71 -14.51 10.53 -4.31
N SER A 72 -13.68 11.51 -4.67
CA SER A 72 -14.13 12.86 -5.03
C SER A 72 -14.65 12.97 -6.46
N SER A 73 -14.47 11.94 -7.30
CA SER A 73 -14.90 11.96 -8.69
C SER A 73 -16.41 11.81 -8.83
N THR A 74 -17.05 12.80 -9.43
CA THR A 74 -18.49 12.81 -9.72
C THR A 74 -18.89 11.93 -10.92
N SER A 75 -17.90 11.41 -11.66
CA SER A 75 -18.13 10.53 -12.81
C SER A 75 -18.27 9.05 -12.46
N ARG A 76 -18.12 8.71 -11.17
CA ARG A 76 -18.21 7.35 -10.68
C ARG A 76 -19.56 7.04 -10.08
N ASN A 77 -19.98 5.80 -10.23
CA ASN A 77 -21.22 5.32 -9.64
C ASN A 77 -20.99 4.99 -8.14
N ALA A 78 -21.61 5.77 -7.27
CA ALA A 78 -21.51 5.57 -5.83
C ALA A 78 -22.32 4.36 -5.31
N GLU A 79 -23.24 3.84 -6.12
CA GLU A 79 -24.08 2.67 -5.80
C GLU A 79 -23.35 1.34 -6.02
N LEU A 80 -22.16 1.38 -6.63
CA LEU A 80 -21.29 0.21 -6.80
C LEU A 80 -20.03 0.35 -5.96
N ILE A 81 -19.81 -0.58 -5.05
CA ILE A 81 -18.62 -0.59 -4.17
C ILE A 81 -17.86 -1.91 -4.33
N ALA A 82 -16.64 -1.83 -4.87
CA ALA A 82 -15.72 -2.96 -4.87
C ALA A 82 -14.90 -3.00 -3.58
N VAL A 83 -15.07 -4.04 -2.80
CA VAL A 83 -14.30 -4.29 -1.59
C VAL A 83 -13.04 -5.07 -1.94
N VAL A 84 -11.88 -4.52 -1.61
CA VAL A 84 -10.57 -5.13 -1.91
C VAL A 84 -9.75 -5.28 -0.64
N SER A 85 -8.82 -6.24 -0.64
CA SER A 85 -7.98 -6.50 0.52
C SER A 85 -6.81 -5.52 0.64
N GLN A 86 -6.24 -5.08 -0.48
CA GLN A 86 -5.03 -4.26 -0.50
C GLN A 86 -5.17 -3.09 -1.49
N PRO A 87 -4.48 -1.95 -1.22
CA PRO A 87 -4.46 -0.82 -2.16
C PRO A 87 -3.97 -1.16 -3.56
N ILE A 88 -3.07 -2.15 -3.68
CA ILE A 88 -2.54 -2.60 -4.98
C ILE A 88 -3.62 -3.21 -5.87
N ASP A 89 -4.67 -3.78 -5.29
CA ASP A 89 -5.78 -4.37 -6.03
C ASP A 89 -6.54 -3.30 -6.83
N ILE A 90 -6.66 -2.09 -6.27
CA ILE A 90 -7.26 -0.94 -6.98
C ILE A 90 -6.44 -0.59 -8.22
N VAL A 91 -5.12 -0.60 -8.11
CA VAL A 91 -4.24 -0.30 -9.26
C VAL A 91 -4.48 -1.29 -10.40
N ALA A 92 -4.65 -2.57 -10.07
CA ALA A 92 -4.95 -3.60 -11.07
C ALA A 92 -6.31 -3.39 -11.72
N LEU A 93 -7.35 -3.10 -10.94
CA LEU A 93 -8.71 -2.85 -11.43
C LEU A 93 -8.79 -1.57 -12.28
N GLU A 94 -8.18 -0.47 -11.83
CA GLU A 94 -8.17 0.80 -12.57
C GLU A 94 -7.46 0.68 -13.92
N ARG A 95 -6.42 -0.14 -14.03
CA ARG A 95 -5.74 -0.39 -15.32
C ARG A 95 -6.66 -1.02 -16.36
N THR A 96 -7.69 -1.72 -15.97
CA THR A 96 -8.67 -2.28 -16.92
C THR A 96 -9.57 -1.20 -17.53
N GLY A 97 -9.78 -0.09 -16.81
CA GLY A 97 -10.68 0.99 -17.22
C GLY A 97 -12.17 0.61 -17.26
N LEU A 98 -12.51 -0.59 -16.80
CA LEU A 98 -13.88 -1.13 -16.90
C LEU A 98 -14.73 -0.81 -15.67
N PHE A 99 -14.13 -0.81 -14.48
CA PHE A 99 -14.85 -0.53 -13.25
C PHE A 99 -15.06 0.97 -13.05
N ARG A 100 -16.29 1.38 -12.83
CA ARG A 100 -16.68 2.79 -12.65
C ARG A 100 -17.33 3.08 -11.28
N GLY A 101 -17.30 2.12 -10.39
CA GLY A 101 -17.76 2.27 -9.02
C GLY A 101 -16.72 2.88 -8.08
N GLN A 102 -17.02 2.84 -6.81
CA GLN A 102 -16.11 3.22 -5.73
C GLN A 102 -15.44 1.98 -5.13
N TYR A 103 -14.45 2.21 -4.27
CA TYR A 103 -13.71 1.13 -3.61
C TYR A 103 -13.81 1.25 -2.11
N HIS A 104 -13.58 0.12 -1.44
CA HIS A 104 -13.28 0.10 -0.02
C HIS A 104 -12.15 -0.89 0.24
N ILE A 105 -11.11 -0.45 0.95
CA ILE A 105 -9.90 -1.25 1.21
C ILE A 105 -9.95 -1.74 2.66
N LEU A 106 -9.86 -3.05 2.84
CA LEU A 106 -9.84 -3.67 4.16
C LEU A 106 -8.46 -3.61 4.85
N HIS A 107 -7.39 -3.42 4.08
CA HIS A 107 -5.99 -3.48 4.53
C HIS A 107 -5.58 -4.85 5.08
N GLY A 108 -6.14 -5.91 4.57
CA GLY A 108 -5.79 -7.28 4.91
C GLY A 108 -6.92 -8.26 4.61
N VAL A 109 -6.71 -9.48 5.07
CA VAL A 109 -7.70 -10.56 5.03
C VAL A 109 -7.79 -11.18 6.42
N ILE A 110 -8.95 -11.72 6.78
CA ILE A 110 -9.10 -12.49 8.02
C ILE A 110 -8.20 -13.72 7.94
N CYS A 111 -7.24 -13.82 8.84
CA CYS A 111 -6.31 -14.95 8.92
C CYS A 111 -6.11 -15.36 10.38
N PRO A 112 -6.91 -16.31 10.89
CA PRO A 112 -6.82 -16.74 12.30
C PRO A 112 -5.44 -17.30 12.69
N ILE A 113 -4.73 -17.91 11.72
CA ILE A 113 -3.38 -18.46 11.95
C ILE A 113 -2.39 -17.34 12.26
N ASP A 114 -2.52 -16.19 11.61
CA ASP A 114 -1.67 -15.01 11.82
C ASP A 114 -2.25 -14.07 12.90
N GLY A 115 -3.35 -14.46 13.53
CA GLY A 115 -4.02 -13.66 14.56
C GLY A 115 -4.79 -12.45 14.03
N VAL A 116 -5.05 -12.39 12.72
CA VAL A 116 -5.79 -11.28 12.10
C VAL A 116 -7.29 -11.56 12.16
N GLY A 117 -7.98 -10.78 12.97
CA GLY A 117 -9.44 -10.83 13.12
C GLY A 117 -10.15 -9.68 12.41
N PRO A 118 -11.50 -9.66 12.50
CA PRO A 118 -12.31 -8.58 11.90
C PRO A 118 -11.98 -7.17 12.42
N ASP A 119 -11.57 -7.07 13.68
CA ASP A 119 -11.27 -5.79 14.34
C ASP A 119 -9.93 -5.21 13.91
N ASP A 120 -9.06 -6.02 13.29
CA ASP A 120 -7.77 -5.58 12.75
C ASP A 120 -7.89 -4.98 11.33
N LEU A 121 -9.07 -5.08 10.74
CA LEU A 121 -9.37 -4.67 9.38
C LEU A 121 -10.36 -3.51 9.32
N GLU A 122 -10.43 -2.84 8.18
CA GLU A 122 -11.35 -1.71 7.94
C GLU A 122 -12.80 -2.19 7.66
N ILE A 123 -13.28 -3.20 8.40
CA ILE A 123 -14.63 -3.79 8.22
C ILE A 123 -15.69 -2.88 8.81
N GLN A 124 -15.47 -2.31 10.00
CA GLN A 124 -16.44 -1.41 10.61
C GLN A 124 -16.70 -0.17 9.74
N SER A 125 -15.63 0.40 9.19
CA SER A 125 -15.75 1.54 8.28
C SER A 125 -16.46 1.19 6.97
N LEU A 126 -16.32 -0.06 6.49
CA LEU A 126 -17.10 -0.55 5.35
C LEU A 126 -18.60 -0.59 5.69
N LEU A 127 -18.96 -1.17 6.84
CA LEU A 127 -20.36 -1.23 7.28
C LEU A 127 -20.98 0.16 7.40
N ASP A 128 -20.24 1.11 7.92
CA ASP A 128 -20.71 2.51 8.03
C ASP A 128 -20.89 3.14 6.65
N SER A 129 -19.97 2.89 5.71
CA SER A 129 -20.08 3.38 4.33
C SER A 129 -21.27 2.80 3.60
N VAL A 130 -21.52 1.49 3.75
CA VAL A 130 -22.68 0.80 3.14
C VAL A 130 -23.99 1.32 3.69
N ARG A 131 -24.08 1.59 4.99
CA ARG A 131 -25.30 2.15 5.62
C ARG A 131 -25.62 3.55 5.12
N VAL A 132 -24.60 4.34 4.78
CA VAL A 132 -24.77 5.72 4.27
C VAL A 132 -25.07 5.75 2.78
N ALA A 133 -24.36 4.94 2.01
CA ALA A 133 -24.48 4.94 0.54
C ALA A 133 -25.65 4.10 0.02
N GLU A 134 -26.15 3.12 0.83
CA GLU A 134 -27.16 2.14 0.42
C GLU A 134 -26.90 1.62 -0.99
N PRO A 135 -25.70 1.06 -1.26
CA PRO A 135 -25.31 0.66 -2.62
C PRO A 135 -26.20 -0.49 -3.12
N ASP A 136 -26.43 -0.51 -4.43
CA ASP A 136 -27.15 -1.58 -5.11
C ASP A 136 -26.32 -2.87 -5.18
N GLU A 137 -24.98 -2.76 -5.25
CA GLU A 137 -24.03 -3.86 -5.34
C GLU A 137 -22.66 -3.50 -4.72
#